data_c9ef0f53601548d5b12f9247d9fcdf40
#
_entry.id   c9ef0f53601548d5b12f9247d9fcdf40
#
_cell.length_a   1.000
_cell.length_b   1.000
_cell.length_c   1.000
_cell.angle_alpha   90.00
_cell.angle_beta   90.00
_cell.angle_gamma   90.00
#
_symmetry.space_group_name_H-M   'P 1'
#
loop_
_entity.id
_entity.type
_entity.pdbx_description
1 polymer ?
#
loop_
_entity_poly.entity_id
_entity_poly.type
_entity_poly.pdbx_seq_one_letter_code
_entity_poly.pdbx_strand_id
1 'polypeptide(L)'
;MTVESGVLGFGRRMAEARMTDTVLIKRQSGTPTPDPVTGDLVYTFTTVYQGKCRLVLRSTVVSDEDAQSQLLGVQSPRLDVPVAGTGDVKNDDVFEILSSTGDPQLVGLTGTVSGMFPHSGSTARRLPVKVGS
;
A
#
# COMPACT_ATOMS: atom_id res chain seq x y z
N MET A 1 -19.93 -20.86 14.47
CA MET A 1 -18.86 -19.83 14.52
C MET A 1 -17.98 -20.12 15.71
N THR A 2 -16.69 -20.25 15.48
CA THR A 2 -15.74 -20.54 16.56
C THR A 2 -15.34 -19.26 17.28
N VAL A 3 -14.83 -19.39 18.49
CA VAL A 3 -14.32 -18.24 19.26
C VAL A 3 -13.21 -17.53 18.50
N GLU A 4 -12.36 -18.28 17.81
CA GLU A 4 -11.28 -17.73 17.00
C GLU A 4 -11.79 -16.81 15.88
N SER A 5 -12.86 -17.20 15.21
CA SER A 5 -13.46 -16.37 14.16
C SER A 5 -13.97 -15.06 14.72
N GLY A 6 -14.54 -15.06 15.91
CA GLY A 6 -15.02 -13.84 16.57
C GLY A 6 -13.90 -12.90 16.95
N VAL A 7 -12.81 -13.45 17.52
CA VAL A 7 -11.62 -12.67 17.89
C VAL A 7 -10.96 -12.07 16.65
N LEU A 8 -10.79 -12.85 15.59
CA LEU A 8 -10.18 -12.37 14.36
C LEU A 8 -11.05 -11.29 13.70
N GLY A 9 -12.36 -11.49 13.68
CA GLY A 9 -13.30 -10.50 13.15
C GLY A 9 -13.23 -9.17 13.91
N PHE A 10 -13.13 -9.23 15.23
CA PHE A 10 -12.96 -8.04 16.05
C PHE A 10 -11.63 -7.34 15.73
N GLY A 11 -10.54 -8.09 15.66
CA GLY A 11 -9.22 -7.54 15.33
C GLY A 11 -9.19 -6.87 13.97
N ARG A 12 -9.85 -7.46 12.98
CA ARG A 12 -9.96 -6.88 11.63
C ARG A 12 -10.75 -5.57 11.67
N ARG A 13 -11.85 -5.52 12.39
CA ARG A 13 -12.63 -4.28 12.53
C ARG A 13 -11.83 -3.17 13.19
N MET A 14 -11.05 -3.52 14.21
CA MET A 14 -10.20 -2.54 14.90
C MET A 14 -9.08 -2.04 13.97
N ALA A 15 -8.47 -2.93 13.21
CA ALA A 15 -7.43 -2.55 12.25
C ALA A 15 -8.02 -1.65 11.16
N GLU A 16 -9.19 -2.00 10.64
CA GLU A 16 -9.85 -1.24 9.58
C GLU A 16 -10.33 0.12 10.08
N ALA A 17 -10.67 0.24 11.35
CA ALA A 17 -11.06 1.52 11.94
C ALA A 17 -9.92 2.55 11.92
N ARG A 18 -8.68 2.09 11.82
CA ARG A 18 -7.51 2.98 11.71
C ARG A 18 -7.19 3.36 10.28
N MET A 19 -7.87 2.74 9.31
CA MET A 19 -7.67 3.00 7.89
C MET A 19 -8.52 4.20 7.48
N THR A 20 -7.96 5.39 7.69
CA THR A 20 -8.66 6.65 7.44
C THR A 20 -8.34 7.26 6.09
N ASP A 21 -7.44 6.63 5.35
CA ASP A 21 -7.06 7.07 4.01
C ASP A 21 -7.76 6.22 2.95
N THR A 22 -7.83 6.74 1.74
CA THR A 22 -8.35 5.99 0.59
C THR A 22 -7.26 5.83 -0.44
N VAL A 23 -7.07 4.61 -0.91
CA VAL A 23 -6.05 4.27 -1.90
C VAL A 23 -6.67 3.65 -3.13
N LEU A 24 -6.06 3.92 -4.28
CA LEU A 24 -6.31 3.20 -5.52
C LEU A 24 -5.07 2.37 -5.83
N ILE A 25 -5.23 1.06 -5.93
CA ILE A 25 -4.17 0.15 -6.36
C ILE A 25 -4.53 -0.34 -7.75
N LYS A 26 -3.63 -0.14 -8.70
CA LYS A 26 -3.86 -0.48 -10.09
C LYS A 26 -2.67 -1.22 -10.67
N ARG A 27 -2.92 -1.94 -11.74
CA ARG A 27 -1.92 -2.73 -12.45
C ARG A 27 -1.93 -2.36 -13.91
N GLN A 28 -0.75 -2.19 -14.50
CA GLN A 28 -0.66 -1.97 -15.93
C GLN A 28 -1.19 -3.20 -16.67
N SER A 29 -2.14 -2.99 -17.57
CA SER A 29 -2.73 -4.06 -18.35
C SER A 29 -2.34 -3.89 -19.82
N GLY A 30 -1.91 -4.97 -20.41
CA GLY A 30 -1.57 -5.00 -21.83
C GLY A 30 -0.28 -4.27 -22.16
N THR A 31 -0.03 -4.13 -23.48
CA THR A 31 1.13 -3.43 -23.99
C THR A 31 0.77 -1.95 -24.17
N PRO A 32 1.68 -1.02 -23.81
CA PRO A 32 1.39 0.39 -24.06
C PRO A 32 1.23 0.64 -25.56
N THR A 33 0.27 1.49 -25.91
CA THR A 33 -0.03 1.83 -27.30
C THR A 33 0.38 3.28 -27.56
N PRO A 34 0.92 3.59 -28.75
CA PRO A 34 1.27 4.97 -29.08
C PRO A 34 0.01 5.82 -29.29
N ASP A 35 0.06 7.05 -28.78
CA ASP A 35 -0.97 8.04 -29.06
C ASP A 35 -0.89 8.44 -30.54
N PRO A 36 -1.97 8.34 -31.30
CA PRO A 36 -1.94 8.70 -32.71
C PRO A 36 -1.67 10.18 -32.99
N VAL A 37 -1.85 11.04 -31.98
CA VAL A 37 -1.64 12.48 -32.15
C VAL A 37 -0.23 12.89 -31.73
N THR A 38 0.23 12.41 -30.56
CA THR A 38 1.51 12.85 -30.00
C THR A 38 2.64 11.85 -30.18
N GLY A 39 2.32 10.59 -30.45
CA GLY A 39 3.31 9.52 -30.53
C GLY A 39 3.77 9.00 -29.18
N ASP A 40 3.32 9.58 -28.10
CA ASP A 40 3.69 9.12 -26.75
C ASP A 40 3.01 7.79 -26.43
N LEU A 41 3.65 6.97 -25.60
CA LEU A 41 3.08 5.71 -25.19
C LEU A 41 1.98 5.94 -24.15
N VAL A 42 0.82 5.40 -24.42
CA VAL A 42 -0.31 5.44 -23.48
C VAL A 42 -0.40 4.12 -22.75
N TYR A 43 -0.40 4.19 -21.42
CA TYR A 43 -0.48 3.02 -20.55
C TYR A 43 -1.91 2.85 -20.06
N THR A 44 -2.40 1.63 -20.13
CA THR A 44 -3.72 1.28 -19.60
C THR A 44 -3.56 0.55 -18.28
N PHE A 45 -4.40 0.89 -17.31
CA PHE A 45 -4.34 0.29 -15.99
C PHE A 45 -5.67 -0.34 -15.64
N THR A 46 -5.61 -1.44 -14.90
CA THR A 46 -6.78 -2.11 -14.34
C THR A 46 -6.76 -1.89 -12.84
N THR A 47 -7.90 -1.52 -12.27
CA THR A 47 -8.03 -1.34 -10.82
C THR A 47 -7.97 -2.70 -10.14
N VAL A 48 -7.05 -2.84 -9.20
CA VAL A 48 -6.91 -4.05 -8.38
C VAL A 48 -7.69 -3.87 -7.08
N TYR A 49 -7.60 -2.71 -6.47
CA TYR A 49 -8.31 -2.40 -5.24
C TYR A 49 -8.51 -0.89 -5.14
N GLN A 50 -9.66 -0.47 -4.68
CA GLN A 50 -9.91 0.92 -4.31
C GLN A 50 -10.72 0.93 -3.03
N GLY A 51 -10.22 1.57 -2.00
CA GLY A 51 -10.90 1.61 -0.73
C GLY A 51 -10.00 2.10 0.39
N LYS A 52 -10.40 1.79 1.61
CA LYS A 52 -9.71 2.29 2.79
C LYS A 52 -8.34 1.67 2.97
N CYS A 53 -7.45 2.45 3.56
CA CYS A 53 -6.09 2.04 3.85
C CYS A 53 -5.48 2.89 4.96
N ARG A 54 -4.31 2.50 5.40
CA ARG A 54 -3.46 3.29 6.27
C ARG A 54 -2.05 3.26 5.73
N LEU A 55 -1.54 4.43 5.36
CA LEU A 55 -0.15 4.55 4.92
C LEU A 55 0.71 4.92 6.12
N VAL A 56 1.72 4.11 6.37
CA VAL A 56 2.66 4.34 7.45
C VAL A 56 4.04 4.60 6.85
N LEU A 57 4.54 5.80 7.06
CA LEU A 57 5.88 6.17 6.64
C LEU A 57 6.75 6.23 7.89
N ARG A 58 7.63 5.25 8.04
CA ARG A 58 8.51 5.21 9.19
C ARG A 58 9.93 5.43 8.74
N SER A 59 10.62 6.37 9.39
CA SER A 59 12.05 6.41 9.33
C SER A 59 12.58 5.72 10.59
N THR A 60 13.43 4.72 10.41
CA THR A 60 14.06 4.07 11.53
C THR A 60 15.31 4.85 11.86
N VAL A 61 15.28 5.52 13.01
CA VAL A 61 16.48 6.18 13.52
C VAL A 61 17.25 5.15 14.30
N VAL A 62 18.46 4.93 13.95
CA VAL A 62 19.27 3.92 14.57
C VAL A 62 20.30 4.61 15.47
N SER A 63 20.74 3.89 16.48
CA SER A 63 21.67 4.42 17.46
C SER A 63 22.99 4.85 16.83
N ASP A 64 23.68 5.76 17.50
CA ASP A 64 24.95 6.30 17.01
C ASP A 64 26.01 5.24 16.72
N GLU A 65 25.96 4.15 17.42
CA GLU A 65 26.90 3.05 17.22
C GLU A 65 26.78 2.41 15.86
N ASP A 66 25.56 2.48 15.32
CA ASP A 66 25.31 1.92 14.03
C ASP A 66 25.25 3.01 12.96
N ALA A 67 25.63 4.20 13.28
CA ALA A 67 25.50 5.34 12.38
C ALA A 67 26.12 5.11 11.02
N GLN A 68 27.18 4.33 10.95
CA GLN A 68 27.83 4.06 9.69
C GLN A 68 27.01 3.21 8.76
N SER A 69 26.33 2.22 9.30
CA SER A 69 25.41 1.39 8.51
C SER A 69 24.10 2.10 8.29
N GLN A 70 23.94 3.23 8.99
CA GLN A 70 22.70 3.87 8.99
C GLN A 70 22.67 5.19 8.46
N LEU A 71 23.70 5.57 7.82
CA LEU A 71 23.76 6.73 6.99
C LEU A 71 22.62 6.75 6.01
N LEU A 72 21.96 5.63 5.92
CA LEU A 72 20.94 5.48 4.92
C LEU A 72 19.53 5.69 5.45
N GLY A 73 19.31 6.10 6.65
CA GLY A 73 17.95 6.31 7.15
C GLY A 73 16.94 5.36 6.48
N VAL A 74 16.84 4.14 6.95
CA VAL A 74 15.94 3.18 6.33
C VAL A 74 14.51 3.62 6.55
N GLN A 75 13.90 4.15 5.49
CA GLN A 75 12.47 4.34 5.48
C GLN A 75 11.86 3.03 5.02
N SER A 76 10.97 2.49 5.84
CA SER A 76 10.23 1.30 5.49
C SER A 76 8.75 1.67 5.38
N PRO A 77 8.34 2.31 4.29
CA PRO A 77 6.95 2.66 4.13
C PRO A 77 6.11 1.40 3.96
N ARG A 78 4.92 1.44 4.55
CA ARG A 78 4.02 0.31 4.57
C ARG A 78 2.61 0.77 4.33
N LEU A 79 1.90 0.06 3.48
CA LEU A 79 0.50 0.32 3.21
C LEU A 79 -0.33 -0.80 3.84
N ASP A 80 -1.17 -0.46 4.79
CA ASP A 80 -2.07 -1.41 5.44
C ASP A 80 -3.44 -1.32 4.77
N VAL A 81 -3.95 -2.45 4.31
CA VAL A 81 -5.24 -2.55 3.64
C VAL A 81 -6.06 -3.67 4.28
N PRO A 82 -7.39 -3.66 4.14
CA PRO A 82 -8.21 -4.76 4.64
C PRO A 82 -7.81 -6.09 4.00
N VAL A 83 -7.93 -7.17 4.73
CA VAL A 83 -7.66 -8.50 4.19
C VAL A 83 -8.68 -8.83 3.09
N ALA A 84 -9.93 -8.45 3.28
CA ALA A 84 -10.98 -8.70 2.29
C ALA A 84 -10.83 -7.76 1.09
N GLY A 85 -10.90 -8.31 -0.10
CA GLY A 85 -10.87 -7.53 -1.34
C GLY A 85 -9.49 -7.17 -1.85
N THR A 86 -8.42 -7.55 -1.13
CA THR A 86 -7.06 -7.20 -1.51
C THR A 86 -6.19 -8.41 -1.89
N GLY A 87 -6.81 -9.57 -2.07
CA GLY A 87 -6.07 -10.80 -2.38
C GLY A 87 -5.34 -10.79 -3.72
N ASP A 88 -5.76 -9.92 -4.64
CA ASP A 88 -5.16 -9.84 -5.97
C ASP A 88 -3.98 -8.86 -6.05
N VAL A 89 -3.68 -8.14 -5.00
CA VAL A 89 -2.55 -7.20 -4.99
C VAL A 89 -1.25 -7.98 -5.13
N LYS A 90 -0.40 -7.56 -6.04
CA LYS A 90 0.87 -8.22 -6.33
C LYS A 90 2.03 -7.24 -6.33
N ASN A 91 3.24 -7.79 -6.33
CA ASN A 91 4.45 -7.01 -6.47
C ASN A 91 4.39 -6.14 -7.74
N ASP A 92 4.91 -4.95 -7.65
CA ASP A 92 4.95 -3.94 -8.72
C ASP A 92 3.60 -3.29 -9.07
N ASP A 93 2.54 -3.62 -8.37
CA ASP A 93 1.29 -2.87 -8.52
C ASP A 93 1.52 -1.42 -8.06
N VAL A 94 0.88 -0.49 -8.73
CA VAL A 94 1.03 0.95 -8.44
C VAL A 94 -0.08 1.38 -7.50
N PHE A 95 0.24 2.19 -6.52
CA PHE A 95 -0.77 2.76 -5.65
C PHE A 95 -0.75 4.29 -5.70
N GLU A 96 -1.91 4.88 -5.43
CA GLU A 96 -2.07 6.32 -5.31
C GLU A 96 -3.02 6.62 -4.15
N ILE A 97 -2.63 7.53 -3.28
CA ILE A 97 -3.49 7.97 -2.18
C ILE A 97 -4.50 9.00 -2.71
N LEU A 98 -5.76 8.65 -2.68
CA LEU A 98 -6.83 9.49 -3.21
C LEU A 98 -7.32 10.49 -2.17
N SER A 99 -7.38 10.10 -0.91
CA SER A 99 -7.77 10.98 0.17
C SER A 99 -7.12 10.55 1.48
N SER A 100 -6.94 11.48 2.38
CA SER A 100 -6.40 11.21 3.71
C SER A 100 -7.08 12.12 4.72
N THR A 101 -7.74 11.53 5.69
CA THR A 101 -8.39 12.27 6.77
C THR A 101 -7.36 12.73 7.80
N GLY A 102 -6.33 11.91 8.03
CA GLY A 102 -5.33 12.22 9.04
C GLY A 102 -4.27 13.22 8.59
N ASP A 103 -3.89 13.17 7.31
CA ASP A 103 -2.84 14.04 6.79
C ASP A 103 -3.09 14.38 5.32
N PRO A 104 -3.60 15.58 5.03
CA PRO A 104 -3.88 15.98 3.66
C PRO A 104 -2.67 15.99 2.73
N GLN A 105 -1.46 16.03 3.29
CA GLN A 105 -0.24 16.02 2.47
C GLN A 105 0.00 14.67 1.81
N LEU A 106 -0.66 13.61 2.29
CA LEU A 106 -0.54 12.29 1.69
C LEU A 106 -1.34 12.18 0.38
N VAL A 107 -2.28 13.07 0.13
CA VAL A 107 -3.11 13.03 -1.07
C VAL A 107 -2.25 13.23 -2.30
N GLY A 108 -2.38 12.32 -3.28
CA GLY A 108 -1.58 12.36 -4.48
C GLY A 108 -0.25 11.61 -4.39
N LEU A 109 0.09 11.09 -3.21
CA LEU A 109 1.30 10.30 -3.05
C LEU A 109 1.16 9.00 -3.83
N THR A 110 2.16 8.68 -4.63
CA THR A 110 2.18 7.47 -5.46
C THR A 110 3.38 6.60 -5.12
N GLY A 111 3.31 5.35 -5.52
CA GLY A 111 4.40 4.43 -5.33
C GLY A 111 4.07 3.05 -5.87
N THR A 112 4.90 2.08 -5.53
CA THR A 112 4.73 0.71 -5.98
C THR A 112 4.76 -0.26 -4.80
N VAL A 113 4.01 -1.36 -4.93
CA VAL A 113 4.02 -2.44 -3.95
C VAL A 113 5.29 -3.26 -4.15
N SER A 114 6.06 -3.45 -3.08
CA SER A 114 7.35 -4.14 -3.15
C SER A 114 7.26 -5.62 -2.82
N GLY A 115 6.10 -6.12 -2.49
CA GLY A 115 5.90 -7.52 -2.17
C GLY A 115 4.62 -7.73 -1.38
N MET A 116 4.28 -8.97 -1.17
CA MET A 116 3.11 -9.33 -0.41
C MET A 116 3.41 -10.62 0.35
N PHE A 117 3.26 -10.57 1.66
CA PHE A 117 3.54 -11.72 2.51
C PHE A 117 2.28 -12.09 3.28
N PRO A 118 1.36 -12.85 2.66
CA PRO A 118 0.15 -13.26 3.34
C PRO A 118 0.46 -14.29 4.44
N HIS A 119 -0.24 -14.18 5.54
CA HIS A 119 -0.15 -15.19 6.59
C HIS A 119 -1.51 -15.35 7.28
N SER A 120 -1.70 -16.50 7.89
CA SER A 120 -2.95 -16.83 8.54
C SER A 120 -3.20 -15.92 9.75
N GLY A 121 -4.43 -15.56 9.96
CA GLY A 121 -4.81 -14.77 11.14
C GLY A 121 -4.48 -13.29 11.07
N SER A 122 -4.14 -12.78 9.89
CA SER A 122 -3.86 -11.35 9.75
C SER A 122 -5.08 -10.50 10.02
N THR A 123 -4.92 -9.44 10.79
CA THR A 123 -5.96 -8.44 11.02
C THR A 123 -6.00 -7.40 9.92
N ALA A 124 -4.87 -7.18 9.27
CA ALA A 124 -4.74 -6.32 8.09
C ALA A 124 -3.67 -6.89 7.20
N ARG A 125 -3.75 -6.59 5.92
CA ARG A 125 -2.71 -6.97 4.96
C ARG A 125 -1.71 -5.82 4.91
N ARG A 126 -0.47 -6.11 5.26
CA ARG A 126 0.59 -5.11 5.33
C ARG A 126 1.48 -5.25 4.12
N LEU A 127 1.44 -4.25 3.26
CA LEU A 127 2.16 -4.27 2.01
C LEU A 127 3.40 -3.40 2.14
N PRO A 128 4.61 -3.96 2.02
CA PRO A 128 5.78 -3.11 1.88
C PRO A 128 5.70 -2.37 0.55
N VAL A 129 5.98 -1.08 0.57
CA VAL A 129 5.86 -0.25 -0.63
C VAL A 129 7.09 0.63 -0.80
N LYS A 130 7.31 1.07 -2.03
CA LYS A 130 8.28 2.11 -2.35
C LYS A 130 7.50 3.35 -2.73
N VAL A 131 7.76 4.45 -2.06
CA VAL A 131 7.11 5.71 -2.33
C VAL A 131 7.89 6.46 -3.39
N GLY A 132 7.18 7.08 -4.30
CA GLY A 132 7.74 7.82 -5.40
C GLY A 132 7.44 7.17 -6.74
N SER A 133 7.74 7.87 -7.80
CA SER A 133 7.51 7.40 -9.15
C SER A 133 8.73 6.68 -9.73
#